data_571bfcf61f52d59af3bb5b06e3197e4a
#
_entry.id   571bfcf61f52d59af3bb5b06e3197e4a
#
_cell.length_a   1.000
_cell.length_b   1.000
_cell.length_c   1.000
_cell.angle_alpha   90.00
_cell.angle_beta   90.00
_cell.angle_gamma   90.00
#
_symmetry.space_group_name_H-M   'P 1'
#
loop_
_entity.id
_entity.type
_entity.pdbx_description
1 polymer ?
#
loop_
_entity_poly.entity_id
_entity_poly.type
_entity_poly.pdbx_seq_one_letter_code
_entity_poly.pdbx_strand_id
1 'polypeptide(L)'
;MATQEIVEVQVVERIRETPRTISLVLQPLGKPLRYQAGQFLTLIFDQGELGPKPVRRSYSFSTTPGVDPQLTITIKKKSNGLVSRFLHSQVEVGDVLRALPPAGKFLLPKGEQPRDLFLIGGGSGITPLFSILKKALYSEPNTRVVLLYANRDEANIIYREPLRTLSKAYADRFHLIHLLSNPTDDLLSLRQKLSPAEVYWGRLSNQMVEKLVDDYQAHPLERAHFFLCGPKGLMLKATNALGYKGFAEDQVHTENFIIRKAKRPSKENFPLATVHLERRGESFDFTVKPGQTILEAAEQAGLYLPFSCRAGTCATCAGQCTRGEAVMYTQDGRIESKATKGLIFSCVAYPQSETIRIIME
;
A
#
# COMPACT_ATOMS: atom_id res chain seq x y z
N MET A 1 -1.70 -18.35 -24.57
CA MET A 1 -2.50 -17.51 -23.65
C MET A 1 -1.74 -17.43 -22.32
N ALA A 2 -1.17 -16.28 -21.98
CA ALA A 2 -0.55 -16.11 -20.67
C ALA A 2 -1.64 -16.18 -19.60
N THR A 3 -1.77 -17.35 -18.96
CA THR A 3 -2.70 -17.55 -17.85
C THR A 3 -2.25 -16.70 -16.68
N GLN A 4 -3.18 -15.96 -16.09
CA GLN A 4 -2.92 -15.25 -14.85
C GLN A 4 -2.43 -16.24 -13.80
N GLU A 5 -1.26 -16.00 -13.21
CA GLU A 5 -0.83 -16.74 -12.04
C GLU A 5 -1.78 -16.40 -10.88
N ILE A 6 -2.58 -17.38 -10.48
CA ILE A 6 -3.46 -17.30 -9.31
C ILE A 6 -2.82 -18.16 -8.24
N VAL A 7 -2.77 -17.62 -7.04
CA VAL A 7 -2.34 -18.32 -5.85
C VAL A 7 -3.54 -18.59 -4.96
N GLU A 8 -3.56 -19.74 -4.32
CA GLU A 8 -4.58 -20.10 -3.34
C GLU A 8 -3.96 -20.06 -1.94
N VAL A 9 -4.70 -19.49 -1.02
CA VAL A 9 -4.28 -19.36 0.37
C VAL A 9 -5.41 -19.82 1.28
N GLN A 10 -5.10 -20.72 2.22
CA GLN A 10 -6.07 -21.17 3.22
C GLN A 10 -5.99 -20.30 4.46
N VAL A 11 -7.13 -19.93 5.01
CA VAL A 11 -7.23 -19.27 6.31
C VAL A 11 -6.97 -20.29 7.40
N VAL A 12 -5.88 -20.14 8.14
CA VAL A 12 -5.50 -21.07 9.22
C VAL A 12 -5.78 -20.51 10.61
N GLU A 13 -5.89 -19.19 10.72
CA GLU A 13 -6.27 -18.53 11.98
C GLU A 13 -6.98 -17.20 11.67
N ARG A 14 -7.88 -16.80 12.58
CA ARG A 14 -8.61 -15.55 12.53
C ARG A 14 -8.49 -14.82 13.85
N ILE A 15 -7.78 -13.70 13.84
CA ILE A 15 -7.47 -12.91 15.03
C ILE A 15 -8.34 -11.66 15.05
N ARG A 16 -8.99 -11.37 16.18
CA ARG A 16 -9.73 -10.12 16.39
C ARG A 16 -8.79 -9.04 16.94
N GLU A 17 -8.42 -8.10 16.11
CA GLU A 17 -7.53 -6.99 16.49
C GLU A 17 -8.26 -5.87 17.23
N THR A 18 -9.43 -5.48 16.72
CA THR A 18 -10.30 -4.43 17.28
C THR A 18 -11.77 -4.79 17.00
N PRO A 19 -12.77 -4.07 17.54
CA PRO A 19 -14.16 -4.35 17.23
C PRO A 19 -14.51 -4.34 15.73
N ARG A 20 -13.70 -3.66 14.92
CA ARG A 20 -13.92 -3.53 13.47
C ARG A 20 -12.76 -4.04 12.61
N THR A 21 -11.80 -4.73 13.19
CA THR A 21 -10.62 -5.20 12.46
C THR A 21 -10.29 -6.64 12.84
N ILE A 22 -10.07 -7.46 11.81
CA ILE A 22 -9.59 -8.83 11.94
C ILE A 22 -8.28 -9.00 11.17
N SER A 23 -7.45 -9.90 11.64
CA SER A 23 -6.30 -10.44 10.89
C SER A 23 -6.63 -11.87 10.46
N LEU A 24 -6.34 -12.19 9.21
CA LEU A 24 -6.40 -13.54 8.67
C LEU A 24 -4.97 -14.04 8.48
N VAL A 25 -4.64 -15.09 9.21
CA VAL A 25 -3.38 -15.83 9.03
C VAL A 25 -3.60 -16.81 7.89
N LEU A 26 -2.72 -16.77 6.90
CA LEU A 26 -2.89 -17.45 5.64
C LEU A 26 -1.76 -18.44 5.40
N GLN A 27 -2.11 -19.62 4.93
CA GLN A 27 -1.17 -20.64 4.44
C GLN A 27 -1.32 -20.79 2.93
N PRO A 28 -0.25 -20.54 2.14
CA PRO A 28 -0.28 -20.81 0.72
C PRO A 28 -0.50 -22.31 0.44
N LEU A 29 -1.40 -22.61 -0.50
CA LEU A 29 -1.58 -23.94 -1.03
C LEU A 29 -0.68 -24.11 -2.26
N GLY A 30 0.32 -24.96 -2.18
CA GLY A 30 1.32 -25.16 -3.23
C GLY A 30 2.66 -24.50 -2.91
N LYS A 31 3.20 -23.68 -3.85
CA LYS A 31 4.53 -23.06 -3.66
C LYS A 31 4.50 -21.96 -2.60
N PRO A 32 5.55 -21.82 -1.77
CA PRO A 32 5.66 -20.72 -0.82
C PRO A 32 5.60 -19.38 -1.53
N LEU A 33 4.81 -18.43 -0.97
CA LEU A 33 4.75 -17.08 -1.48
C LEU A 33 5.96 -16.27 -1.00
N ARG A 34 6.73 -15.75 -1.96
CA ARG A 34 7.81 -14.82 -1.67
C ARG A 34 7.26 -13.40 -1.71
N TYR A 35 7.49 -12.63 -0.66
CA TYR A 35 7.08 -11.24 -0.58
C TYR A 35 8.12 -10.41 0.19
N GLN A 36 7.97 -9.11 0.16
CA GLN A 36 8.78 -8.16 0.92
C GLN A 36 7.90 -7.36 1.88
N ALA A 37 8.49 -6.88 2.98
CA ALA A 37 7.81 -6.01 3.93
C ALA A 37 7.24 -4.76 3.22
N GLY A 38 5.96 -4.47 3.46
CA GLY A 38 5.22 -3.38 2.81
C GLY A 38 4.44 -3.78 1.56
N GLN A 39 4.65 -4.99 1.00
CA GLN A 39 3.82 -5.51 -0.09
C GLN A 39 2.42 -5.93 0.36
N PHE A 40 1.56 -6.23 -0.62
CA PHE A 40 0.17 -6.63 -0.41
C PHE A 40 -0.21 -7.87 -1.22
N LEU A 41 -1.27 -8.53 -0.78
CA LEU A 41 -1.97 -9.59 -1.49
C LEU A 41 -3.27 -9.04 -2.09
N THR A 42 -3.58 -9.36 -3.34
CA THR A 42 -4.84 -8.96 -3.97
C THR A 42 -5.78 -10.15 -4.04
N LEU A 43 -6.79 -10.17 -3.17
CA LEU A 43 -7.85 -11.18 -3.20
C LEU A 43 -8.74 -11.00 -4.43
N ILE A 44 -9.14 -12.12 -5.02
CA ILE A 44 -9.99 -12.20 -6.22
C ILE A 44 -11.31 -12.86 -5.83
N PHE A 45 -12.41 -12.25 -6.26
CA PHE A 45 -13.76 -12.79 -6.17
C PHE A 45 -14.35 -12.78 -7.57
N ASP A 46 -14.75 -13.94 -8.07
CA ASP A 46 -15.27 -14.07 -9.43
C ASP A 46 -16.71 -13.53 -9.52
N GLN A 47 -17.21 -13.47 -10.75
CA GLN A 47 -18.62 -13.12 -10.99
C GLN A 47 -19.54 -14.12 -10.30
N GLY A 48 -20.53 -13.61 -9.56
CA GLY A 48 -21.46 -14.44 -8.79
C GLY A 48 -21.09 -14.56 -7.30
N GLU A 49 -19.83 -14.52 -6.91
CA GLU A 49 -19.42 -14.67 -5.50
C GLU A 49 -19.83 -13.46 -4.63
N LEU A 50 -19.59 -12.25 -5.11
CA LEU A 50 -19.92 -11.01 -4.39
C LEU A 50 -20.76 -10.03 -5.21
N GLY A 51 -21.37 -10.51 -6.31
CA GLY A 51 -22.20 -9.69 -7.19
C GLY A 51 -21.96 -9.97 -8.67
N PRO A 52 -22.59 -9.18 -9.56
CA PRO A 52 -22.65 -9.48 -11.01
C PRO A 52 -21.33 -9.23 -11.75
N LYS A 53 -20.29 -8.73 -11.08
CA LYS A 53 -18.97 -8.44 -11.66
C LYS A 53 -17.87 -8.97 -10.78
N PRO A 54 -16.72 -9.41 -11.37
CA PRO A 54 -15.55 -9.80 -10.60
C PRO A 54 -15.06 -8.64 -9.72
N VAL A 55 -14.62 -8.95 -8.51
CA VAL A 55 -14.14 -7.96 -7.54
C VAL A 55 -12.73 -8.33 -7.08
N ARG A 56 -11.84 -7.34 -7.01
CA ARG A 56 -10.48 -7.48 -6.47
C ARG A 56 -10.26 -6.48 -5.36
N ARG A 57 -9.59 -6.92 -4.28
CA ARG A 57 -9.20 -6.04 -3.18
C ARG A 57 -7.84 -6.43 -2.65
N SER A 58 -7.00 -5.41 -2.52
CA SER A 58 -5.64 -5.55 -1.99
C SER A 58 -5.62 -5.31 -0.49
N TYR A 59 -4.85 -6.13 0.21
CA TYR A 59 -4.60 -6.05 1.63
C TYR A 59 -3.10 -6.20 1.88
N SER A 60 -2.49 -5.19 2.49
CA SER A 60 -1.06 -5.22 2.80
C SER A 60 -0.76 -6.32 3.81
N PHE A 61 0.39 -6.96 3.66
CA PHE A 61 0.88 -7.89 4.66
C PHE A 61 1.23 -7.13 5.94
N SER A 62 0.80 -7.68 7.07
CA SER A 62 1.21 -7.21 8.40
C SER A 62 2.43 -7.97 8.92
N THR A 63 2.76 -9.06 8.28
CA THR A 63 3.91 -9.91 8.60
C THR A 63 5.14 -9.56 7.76
N THR A 64 6.29 -10.00 8.23
CA THR A 64 7.60 -9.68 7.66
C THR A 64 8.35 -10.98 7.36
N PRO A 65 8.79 -11.20 6.11
CA PRO A 65 9.57 -12.38 5.75
C PRO A 65 10.86 -12.49 6.57
N GLY A 66 11.12 -13.69 7.08
CA GLY A 66 12.28 -13.97 7.91
C GLY A 66 12.16 -13.54 9.37
N VAL A 67 11.03 -12.91 9.75
CA VAL A 67 10.70 -12.52 11.13
C VAL A 67 9.47 -13.29 11.59
N ASP A 68 8.40 -13.23 10.82
CA ASP A 68 7.15 -13.91 11.14
C ASP A 68 7.09 -15.26 10.40
N PRO A 69 6.63 -16.34 11.05
CA PRO A 69 6.58 -17.67 10.45
C PRO A 69 5.46 -17.84 9.44
N GLN A 70 4.41 -17.04 9.53
CA GLN A 70 3.19 -17.14 8.73
C GLN A 70 2.89 -15.83 8.00
N LEU A 71 2.03 -15.91 7.02
CA LEU A 71 1.60 -14.81 6.19
C LEU A 71 0.27 -14.28 6.71
N THR A 72 0.19 -12.99 7.00
CA THR A 72 -1.02 -12.38 7.58
C THR A 72 -1.42 -11.11 6.84
N ILE A 73 -2.72 -10.99 6.56
CA ILE A 73 -3.34 -9.76 6.08
C ILE A 73 -4.36 -9.26 7.12
N THR A 74 -4.53 -7.94 7.21
CA THR A 74 -5.45 -7.35 8.19
C THR A 74 -6.51 -6.51 7.52
N ILE A 75 -7.74 -6.77 7.87
CA ILE A 75 -8.94 -6.25 7.24
C ILE A 75 -9.74 -5.39 8.21
N LYS A 76 -9.81 -4.08 7.95
CA LYS A 76 -10.73 -3.18 8.66
C LYS A 76 -12.09 -3.14 7.97
N LYS A 77 -13.15 -3.50 8.69
CA LYS A 77 -14.53 -3.50 8.20
C LYS A 77 -14.98 -2.07 7.86
N LYS A 78 -15.30 -1.83 6.59
CA LYS A 78 -15.92 -0.58 6.12
C LYS A 78 -17.44 -0.72 6.14
N SER A 79 -18.18 0.31 6.55
CA SER A 79 -19.64 0.26 6.67
C SER A 79 -20.32 -0.13 5.36
N ASN A 80 -19.88 0.44 4.23
CA ASN A 80 -20.40 0.12 2.88
C ASN A 80 -19.39 -0.69 2.04
N GLY A 81 -18.48 -1.42 2.68
CA GLY A 81 -17.46 -2.20 2.00
C GLY A 81 -17.93 -3.61 1.69
N LEU A 82 -18.16 -3.94 0.42
CA LEU A 82 -18.60 -5.26 -0.01
C LEU A 82 -17.65 -6.36 0.49
N VAL A 83 -16.41 -6.37 0.03
CA VAL A 83 -15.40 -7.39 0.37
C VAL A 83 -15.04 -7.40 1.86
N SER A 84 -14.82 -6.23 2.47
CA SER A 84 -14.44 -6.18 3.88
C SER A 84 -15.53 -6.68 4.83
N ARG A 85 -16.80 -6.53 4.46
CA ARG A 85 -17.92 -7.11 5.22
C ARG A 85 -17.98 -8.62 5.04
N PHE A 86 -17.84 -9.10 3.81
CA PHE A 86 -17.80 -10.53 3.49
C PHE A 86 -16.68 -11.24 4.27
N LEU A 87 -15.45 -10.72 4.22
CA LEU A 87 -14.31 -11.29 4.96
C LEU A 87 -14.53 -11.31 6.49
N HIS A 88 -15.30 -10.36 7.01
CA HIS A 88 -15.63 -10.32 8.44
C HIS A 88 -16.74 -11.27 8.87
N SER A 89 -17.71 -11.57 7.99
CA SER A 89 -18.94 -12.26 8.37
C SER A 89 -19.11 -13.64 7.76
N GLN A 90 -18.35 -13.98 6.74
CA GLN A 90 -18.52 -15.22 5.99
C GLN A 90 -17.26 -16.07 5.87
N VAL A 91 -16.07 -15.46 6.07
CA VAL A 91 -14.80 -16.20 5.93
C VAL A 91 -14.38 -16.74 7.30
N GLU A 92 -14.21 -18.05 7.35
CA GLU A 92 -13.84 -18.81 8.56
C GLU A 92 -12.50 -19.53 8.37
N VAL A 93 -11.98 -20.12 9.45
CA VAL A 93 -10.80 -20.99 9.42
C VAL A 93 -11.09 -22.24 8.58
N GLY A 94 -10.19 -22.56 7.66
CA GLY A 94 -10.35 -23.64 6.69
C GLY A 94 -10.72 -23.16 5.28
N ASP A 95 -11.30 -21.96 5.15
CA ASP A 95 -11.65 -21.42 3.85
C ASP A 95 -10.44 -21.15 2.98
N VAL A 96 -10.60 -21.34 1.67
CA VAL A 96 -9.58 -21.07 0.66
C VAL A 96 -9.93 -19.79 -0.10
N LEU A 97 -9.00 -18.86 -0.12
CA LEU A 97 -9.13 -17.60 -0.84
C LEU A 97 -8.20 -17.61 -2.05
N ARG A 98 -8.68 -17.07 -3.17
CA ARG A 98 -7.90 -16.90 -4.40
C ARG A 98 -7.30 -15.51 -4.44
N ALA A 99 -6.04 -15.42 -4.84
CA ALA A 99 -5.31 -14.16 -4.85
C ALA A 99 -4.36 -14.04 -6.06
N LEU A 100 -3.92 -12.82 -6.34
CA LEU A 100 -2.75 -12.56 -7.18
C LEU A 100 -1.48 -12.75 -6.36
N PRO A 101 -0.34 -13.08 -7.00
CA PRO A 101 0.95 -13.04 -6.34
C PRO A 101 1.20 -11.70 -5.61
N PRO A 102 2.04 -11.70 -4.56
CA PRO A 102 2.40 -10.49 -3.84
C PRO A 102 2.91 -9.38 -4.77
N ALA A 103 2.49 -8.15 -4.51
CA ALA A 103 2.84 -6.97 -5.29
C ALA A 103 2.95 -5.72 -4.42
N GLY A 104 3.45 -4.61 -4.99
CA GLY A 104 3.57 -3.32 -4.32
C GLY A 104 5.01 -2.81 -4.30
N LYS A 105 5.14 -1.47 -4.31
CA LYS A 105 6.42 -0.74 -4.31
C LYS A 105 6.65 0.07 -3.02
N PHE A 106 5.80 -0.09 -2.03
CA PHE A 106 5.94 0.54 -0.72
C PHE A 106 6.91 -0.28 0.14
N LEU A 107 8.18 -0.28 -0.27
CA LEU A 107 9.23 -1.14 0.26
C LEU A 107 10.25 -0.36 1.06
N LEU A 108 10.80 -0.98 2.09
CA LEU A 108 11.96 -0.43 2.80
C LEU A 108 13.19 -0.48 1.87
N PRO A 109 13.78 0.66 1.49
CA PRO A 109 15.02 0.68 0.73
C PRO A 109 16.12 -0.03 1.52
N LYS A 110 17.05 -0.69 0.83
CA LYS A 110 18.21 -1.29 1.50
C LYS A 110 19.01 -0.19 2.22
N GLY A 111 19.25 -0.38 3.51
CA GLY A 111 20.02 0.54 4.35
C GLY A 111 21.35 -0.07 4.72
N GLU A 112 22.44 0.49 4.20
CA GLU A 112 23.81 0.08 4.54
C GLU A 112 24.41 0.95 5.66
N GLN A 113 23.82 2.11 5.90
CA GLN A 113 24.27 3.08 6.90
C GLN A 113 23.20 3.34 7.95
N PRO A 114 23.60 3.81 9.17
CA PRO A 114 22.65 4.27 10.18
C PRO A 114 21.71 5.34 9.62
N ARG A 115 20.42 5.22 9.90
CA ARG A 115 19.36 6.10 9.37
C ARG A 115 18.19 6.25 10.32
N ASP A 116 17.34 7.24 10.04
CA ASP A 116 16.07 7.46 10.73
C ASP A 116 14.90 7.03 9.84
N LEU A 117 14.01 6.24 10.38
CA LEU A 117 12.74 5.86 9.73
C LEU A 117 11.58 6.47 10.49
N PHE A 118 10.84 7.35 9.85
CA PHE A 118 9.62 7.95 10.38
C PHE A 118 8.40 7.28 9.72
N LEU A 119 7.67 6.52 10.50
CA LEU A 119 6.45 5.84 10.08
C LEU A 119 5.25 6.65 10.57
N ILE A 120 4.42 7.18 9.67
CA ILE A 120 3.26 7.98 10.01
C ILE A 120 2.01 7.28 9.50
N GLY A 121 1.27 6.68 10.41
CA GLY A 121 0.14 5.82 10.10
C GLY A 121 -1.19 6.28 10.66
N GLY A 122 -2.28 5.88 9.99
CA GLY A 122 -3.64 6.13 10.48
C GLY A 122 -4.58 4.95 10.29
N GLY A 123 -5.18 4.45 11.36
CA GLY A 123 -6.11 3.33 11.33
C GLY A 123 -5.50 2.09 10.67
N SER A 124 -6.14 1.54 9.61
CA SER A 124 -5.61 0.37 8.89
C SER A 124 -4.34 0.65 8.09
N GLY A 125 -3.92 1.91 7.92
CA GLY A 125 -2.62 2.23 7.32
C GLY A 125 -1.43 1.72 8.13
N ILE A 126 -1.64 1.29 9.36
CA ILE A 126 -0.61 0.62 10.17
C ILE A 126 -0.14 -0.70 9.55
N THR A 127 -0.95 -1.37 8.73
CA THR A 127 -0.66 -2.73 8.25
C THR A 127 0.68 -2.84 7.51
N PRO A 128 0.94 -2.09 6.42
CA PRO A 128 2.25 -2.11 5.76
C PRO A 128 3.35 -1.51 6.64
N LEU A 129 3.03 -0.49 7.42
CA LEU A 129 3.99 0.14 8.32
C LEU A 129 4.48 -0.81 9.42
N PHE A 130 3.60 -1.68 9.94
CA PHE A 130 3.96 -2.67 10.94
C PHE A 130 4.91 -3.74 10.37
N SER A 131 4.70 -4.15 9.13
CA SER A 131 5.63 -5.03 8.42
C SER A 131 7.00 -4.37 8.21
N ILE A 132 7.04 -3.11 7.77
CA ILE A 132 8.26 -2.33 7.59
C ILE A 132 8.97 -2.09 8.94
N LEU A 133 8.23 -1.72 9.98
CA LEU A 133 8.74 -1.55 11.35
C LEU A 133 9.49 -2.81 11.81
N LYS A 134 8.86 -3.97 11.73
CA LYS A 134 9.49 -5.23 12.12
C LYS A 134 10.73 -5.51 11.28
N LYS A 135 10.65 -5.32 9.95
CA LYS A 135 11.82 -5.48 9.07
C LYS A 135 12.99 -4.61 9.52
N ALA A 136 12.75 -3.33 9.79
CA ALA A 136 13.79 -2.42 10.27
C ALA A 136 14.35 -2.84 11.63
N LEU A 137 13.50 -3.13 12.60
CA LEU A 137 13.94 -3.51 13.95
C LEU A 137 14.74 -4.82 13.99
N TYR A 138 14.36 -5.81 13.19
CA TYR A 138 15.03 -7.12 13.22
C TYR A 138 16.26 -7.22 12.30
N SER A 139 16.31 -6.43 11.22
CA SER A 139 17.36 -6.59 10.20
C SER A 139 18.35 -5.42 10.13
N GLU A 140 18.06 -4.28 10.76
CA GLU A 140 18.88 -3.07 10.70
C GLU A 140 19.19 -2.56 12.12
N PRO A 141 20.24 -3.06 12.78
CA PRO A 141 20.52 -2.74 14.18
C PRO A 141 20.83 -1.26 14.43
N ASN A 142 21.32 -0.54 13.45
CA ASN A 142 21.70 0.87 13.54
C ASN A 142 20.60 1.84 13.04
N THR A 143 19.42 1.34 12.69
CA THR A 143 18.29 2.17 12.26
C THR A 143 17.44 2.55 13.47
N ARG A 144 17.16 3.85 13.61
CA ARG A 144 16.17 4.37 14.56
C ARG A 144 14.82 4.42 13.89
N VAL A 145 13.77 4.09 14.62
CA VAL A 145 12.39 4.08 14.11
C VAL A 145 11.49 4.90 15.01
N VAL A 146 10.74 5.80 14.41
CA VAL A 146 9.68 6.57 15.08
C VAL A 146 8.36 6.24 14.42
N LEU A 147 7.41 5.75 15.18
CA LEU A 147 6.04 5.48 14.69
C LEU A 147 5.05 6.45 15.33
N LEU A 148 4.53 7.39 14.54
CA LEU A 148 3.35 8.17 14.88
C LEU A 148 2.10 7.46 14.34
N TYR A 149 1.27 6.94 15.25
CA TYR A 149 0.10 6.16 14.89
C TYR A 149 -1.19 6.84 15.34
N ALA A 150 -1.92 7.38 14.35
CA ALA A 150 -3.17 8.11 14.56
C ALA A 150 -4.39 7.19 14.53
N ASN A 151 -5.23 7.29 15.55
CA ASN A 151 -6.50 6.59 15.65
C ASN A 151 -7.60 7.52 16.17
N ARG A 152 -8.84 7.04 16.16
CA ARG A 152 -9.96 7.75 16.76
C ARG A 152 -9.88 7.70 18.29
N ASP A 153 -9.77 6.50 18.80
CA ASP A 153 -9.74 6.16 20.21
C ASP A 153 -8.82 4.96 20.45
N GLU A 154 -8.58 4.61 21.69
CA GLU A 154 -7.71 3.51 22.15
C GLU A 154 -8.23 2.13 21.75
N ALA A 155 -9.56 1.94 21.67
CA ALA A 155 -10.17 0.66 21.27
C ALA A 155 -9.94 0.34 19.77
N ASN A 156 -9.59 1.34 18.98
CA ASN A 156 -9.31 1.21 17.56
C ASN A 156 -7.81 1.08 17.23
N ILE A 157 -6.92 0.97 18.23
CA ILE A 157 -5.48 0.75 18.02
C ILE A 157 -5.26 -0.70 17.58
N ILE A 158 -4.97 -0.90 16.28
CA ILE A 158 -4.63 -2.21 15.72
C ILE A 158 -3.21 -2.56 16.16
N TYR A 159 -2.93 -3.82 16.48
CA TYR A 159 -1.65 -4.33 16.99
C TYR A 159 -1.18 -3.65 18.29
N ARG A 160 -2.12 -3.25 19.15
CA ARG A 160 -1.79 -2.55 20.40
C ARG A 160 -0.73 -3.27 21.23
N GLU A 161 -0.94 -4.54 21.56
CA GLU A 161 -0.01 -5.30 22.37
C GLU A 161 1.30 -5.65 21.63
N PRO A 162 1.29 -6.08 20.35
CA PRO A 162 2.51 -6.24 19.58
C PRO A 162 3.37 -4.96 19.50
N LEU A 163 2.77 -3.80 19.26
CA LEU A 163 3.48 -2.52 19.24
C LEU A 163 4.09 -2.18 20.62
N ARG A 164 3.34 -2.41 21.70
CA ARG A 164 3.83 -2.22 23.06
C ARG A 164 5.00 -3.14 23.40
N THR A 165 4.93 -4.39 22.96
CA THR A 165 6.02 -5.36 23.15
C THR A 165 7.28 -4.93 22.40
N LEU A 166 7.16 -4.53 21.14
CA LEU A 166 8.29 -4.02 20.36
C LEU A 166 8.87 -2.74 20.96
N SER A 167 8.02 -1.81 21.43
CA SER A 167 8.48 -0.56 22.04
C SER A 167 9.25 -0.78 23.34
N LYS A 168 8.95 -1.84 24.09
CA LYS A 168 9.76 -2.24 25.25
C LYS A 168 11.05 -2.94 24.86
N ALA A 169 10.99 -3.85 23.88
CA ALA A 169 12.14 -4.65 23.46
C ALA A 169 13.23 -3.81 22.75
N TYR A 170 12.84 -2.73 22.08
CA TYR A 170 13.72 -1.85 21.30
C TYR A 170 13.65 -0.41 21.81
N ALA A 171 13.56 -0.20 23.13
CA ALA A 171 13.38 1.12 23.74
C ALA A 171 14.52 2.12 23.44
N ASP A 172 15.69 1.63 23.09
CA ASP A 172 16.87 2.40 22.71
C ASP A 172 16.78 3.05 21.32
N ARG A 173 15.94 2.48 20.42
CA ARG A 173 15.87 2.89 19.02
C ARG A 173 14.48 2.84 18.37
N PHE A 174 13.44 2.49 19.12
CA PHE A 174 12.05 2.53 18.66
C PHE A 174 11.19 3.41 19.56
N HIS A 175 10.69 4.51 19.01
CA HIS A 175 9.78 5.45 19.67
C HIS A 175 8.37 5.28 19.11
N LEU A 176 7.42 4.93 19.98
CA LEU A 176 6.00 4.78 19.66
C LEU A 176 5.20 5.96 20.18
N ILE A 177 4.45 6.61 19.30
CA ILE A 177 3.61 7.76 19.61
C ILE A 177 2.19 7.49 19.13
N HIS A 178 1.22 7.51 20.05
CA HIS A 178 -0.19 7.44 19.73
C HIS A 178 -0.81 8.83 19.65
N LEU A 179 -1.52 9.10 18.56
CA LEU A 179 -2.33 10.31 18.37
C LEU A 179 -3.80 9.93 18.33
N LEU A 180 -4.57 10.31 19.36
CA LEU A 180 -5.97 9.95 19.51
C LEU A 180 -6.87 11.17 19.31
N SER A 181 -7.79 11.10 18.32
CA SER A 181 -8.63 12.25 17.97
C SER A 181 -9.91 12.37 18.78
N ASN A 182 -10.36 11.30 19.39
CA ASN A 182 -11.55 11.24 20.25
C ASN A 182 -11.42 10.07 21.23
N PRO A 183 -10.44 10.12 22.15
CA PRO A 183 -10.26 9.08 23.15
C PRO A 183 -11.47 9.00 24.09
N THR A 184 -11.65 7.83 24.72
CA THR A 184 -12.70 7.61 25.71
C THR A 184 -12.19 7.79 27.14
N ASP A 185 -10.91 7.52 27.37
CA ASP A 185 -10.24 7.72 28.65
C ASP A 185 -9.57 9.11 28.71
N ASP A 186 -9.32 9.60 29.92
CA ASP A 186 -8.49 10.78 30.14
C ASP A 186 -7.01 10.52 29.78
N LEU A 187 -6.25 11.59 29.57
CA LEU A 187 -4.88 11.51 29.08
C LEU A 187 -3.93 10.78 30.05
N LEU A 188 -4.15 10.92 31.37
CA LEU A 188 -3.31 10.26 32.37
C LEU A 188 -3.50 8.75 32.36
N SER A 189 -4.74 8.30 32.35
CA SER A 189 -5.12 6.88 32.21
C SER A 189 -4.58 6.29 30.92
N LEU A 190 -4.68 7.02 29.80
CA LEU A 190 -4.15 6.58 28.51
C LEU A 190 -2.63 6.43 28.53
N ARG A 191 -1.89 7.38 29.12
CA ARG A 191 -0.43 7.27 29.27
C ARG A 191 -0.02 6.05 30.07
N GLN A 192 -0.75 5.71 31.13
CA GLN A 192 -0.50 4.49 31.90
C GLN A 192 -0.80 3.22 31.10
N LYS A 193 -1.98 3.16 30.46
CA LYS A 193 -2.44 1.99 29.69
C LYS A 193 -1.60 1.69 28.44
N LEU A 194 -1.05 2.73 27.81
CA LEU A 194 -0.29 2.64 26.55
C LEU A 194 1.23 2.72 26.75
N SER A 195 1.70 2.86 28.00
CA SER A 195 3.12 2.89 28.31
C SER A 195 3.87 1.68 27.69
N PRO A 196 5.08 1.88 27.12
CA PRO A 196 5.90 3.10 27.15
C PRO A 196 5.62 4.12 26.03
N ALA A 197 4.56 3.95 25.25
CA ALA A 197 4.23 4.88 24.16
C ALA A 197 3.89 6.28 24.70
N GLU A 198 4.28 7.30 23.95
CA GLU A 198 3.77 8.65 24.15
C GLU A 198 2.34 8.77 23.62
N VAL A 199 1.52 9.57 24.29
CA VAL A 199 0.12 9.76 23.90
C VAL A 199 -0.20 11.26 23.80
N TYR A 200 -0.74 11.62 22.64
CA TYR A 200 -1.23 12.96 22.36
C TYR A 200 -2.71 12.92 21.98
N TRP A 201 -3.43 13.97 22.34
CA TRP A 201 -4.82 14.17 21.95
C TRP A 201 -4.90 15.09 20.74
N GLY A 202 -5.66 14.71 19.74
CA GLY A 202 -5.93 15.56 18.57
C GLY A 202 -5.76 14.84 17.24
N ARG A 203 -5.65 15.66 16.20
CA ARG A 203 -5.39 15.21 14.82
C ARG A 203 -4.04 15.75 14.38
N LEU A 204 -3.38 15.02 13.49
CA LEU A 204 -2.11 15.44 12.94
C LEU A 204 -2.19 16.87 12.39
N SER A 205 -1.23 17.71 12.78
CA SER A 205 -0.96 19.03 12.21
C SER A 205 0.42 19.05 11.55
N ASN A 206 0.69 20.05 10.72
CA ASN A 206 2.02 20.25 10.13
C ASN A 206 3.07 20.47 11.23
N GLN A 207 2.78 21.33 12.21
CA GLN A 207 3.66 21.57 13.35
C GLN A 207 4.03 20.30 14.12
N MET A 208 3.07 19.36 14.27
CA MET A 208 3.36 18.08 14.95
C MET A 208 4.33 17.22 14.14
N VAL A 209 4.25 17.24 12.81
CA VAL A 209 5.20 16.53 11.94
C VAL A 209 6.59 17.18 12.02
N GLU A 210 6.65 18.51 11.96
CA GLU A 210 7.89 19.26 12.10
C GLU A 210 8.56 18.97 13.45
N LYS A 211 7.79 19.08 14.54
CA LYS A 211 8.27 18.77 15.89
C LYS A 211 8.72 17.30 16.02
N LEU A 212 8.00 16.36 15.43
CA LEU A 212 8.37 14.93 15.41
C LEU A 212 9.77 14.73 14.80
N VAL A 213 10.04 15.41 13.68
CA VAL A 213 11.36 15.36 13.06
C VAL A 213 12.41 16.01 13.96
N ASP A 214 12.15 17.21 14.47
CA ASP A 214 13.12 17.95 15.29
C ASP A 214 13.47 17.22 16.59
N ASP A 215 12.50 16.58 17.25
CA ASP A 215 12.69 15.89 18.51
C ASP A 215 13.40 14.51 18.33
N TYR A 216 13.22 13.85 17.21
CA TYR A 216 13.65 12.43 17.06
C TYR A 216 14.68 12.17 15.97
N GLN A 217 14.98 13.15 15.12
CA GLN A 217 16.04 12.97 14.12
C GLN A 217 17.41 12.86 14.82
N ALA A 218 18.14 11.79 14.51
CA ALA A 218 19.46 11.53 15.06
C ALA A 218 20.56 11.45 14.01
N HIS A 219 20.19 11.26 12.74
CA HIS A 219 21.10 11.15 11.62
C HIS A 219 20.93 12.33 10.64
N PRO A 220 21.87 12.56 9.71
CA PRO A 220 21.73 13.59 8.69
C PRO A 220 20.42 13.49 7.90
N LEU A 221 19.88 14.63 7.47
CA LEU A 221 18.57 14.71 6.77
C LEU A 221 18.48 13.77 5.56
N GLU A 222 19.58 13.59 4.84
CA GLU A 222 19.66 12.74 3.65
C GLU A 222 19.51 11.25 3.98
N ARG A 223 19.61 10.89 5.28
CA ARG A 223 19.43 9.52 5.77
C ARG A 223 18.08 9.28 6.45
N ALA A 224 17.19 10.26 6.42
CA ALA A 224 15.84 10.10 6.92
C ALA A 224 14.92 9.60 5.82
N HIS A 225 14.07 8.61 6.11
CA HIS A 225 13.02 8.13 5.23
C HIS A 225 11.67 8.14 5.94
N PHE A 226 10.66 8.57 5.22
CA PHE A 226 9.30 8.74 5.73
C PHE A 226 8.35 7.78 5.01
N PHE A 227 7.62 6.98 5.78
CA PHE A 227 6.63 6.05 5.27
C PHE A 227 5.24 6.47 5.74
N LEU A 228 4.39 6.86 4.81
CA LEU A 228 3.07 7.42 5.09
C LEU A 228 1.98 6.48 4.59
N CYS A 229 1.08 6.04 5.46
CA CYS A 229 -0.09 5.27 5.08
C CYS A 229 -1.28 5.54 6.00
N GLY A 230 -2.40 6.02 5.44
CA GLY A 230 -3.57 6.36 6.24
C GLY A 230 -4.60 7.21 5.51
N PRO A 231 -5.48 7.91 6.25
CA PRO A 231 -6.46 8.81 5.67
C PRO A 231 -5.81 9.94 4.87
N LYS A 232 -6.43 10.33 3.75
CA LYS A 232 -5.90 11.36 2.83
C LYS A 232 -5.47 12.65 3.56
N GLY A 233 -6.26 13.13 4.51
CA GLY A 233 -5.94 14.36 5.25
C GLY A 233 -4.71 14.24 6.15
N LEU A 234 -4.44 13.07 6.70
CA LEU A 234 -3.22 12.79 7.46
C LEU A 234 -2.01 12.80 6.52
N MET A 235 -2.08 12.05 5.43
CA MET A 235 -0.99 11.93 4.47
C MET A 235 -0.64 13.27 3.84
N LEU A 236 -1.65 14.06 3.42
CA LEU A 236 -1.44 15.40 2.83
C LEU A 236 -0.71 16.34 3.79
N LYS A 237 -1.12 16.38 5.06
CA LYS A 237 -0.46 17.21 6.08
C LYS A 237 0.99 16.77 6.31
N ALA A 238 1.22 15.46 6.42
CA ALA A 238 2.57 14.94 6.59
C ALA A 238 3.46 15.27 5.39
N THR A 239 2.99 15.02 4.17
CA THR A 239 3.75 15.32 2.95
C THR A 239 4.07 16.82 2.82
N ASN A 240 3.09 17.69 3.09
CA ASN A 240 3.32 19.14 3.04
C ASN A 240 4.36 19.59 4.08
N ALA A 241 4.25 19.14 5.32
CA ALA A 241 5.20 19.50 6.38
C ALA A 241 6.63 19.03 6.04
N LEU A 242 6.78 17.80 5.51
CA LEU A 242 8.08 17.28 5.10
C LEU A 242 8.68 18.06 3.92
N GLY A 243 7.84 18.45 2.94
CA GLY A 243 8.28 19.33 1.85
C GLY A 243 8.76 20.69 2.33
N TYR A 244 8.06 21.31 3.31
CA TYR A 244 8.50 22.56 3.94
C TYR A 244 9.83 22.42 4.69
N LYS A 245 10.10 21.26 5.28
CA LYS A 245 11.40 20.96 5.93
C LYS A 245 12.52 20.65 4.94
N GLY A 246 12.22 20.58 3.63
CA GLY A 246 13.22 20.38 2.58
C GLY A 246 13.56 18.93 2.28
N PHE A 247 12.77 17.96 2.75
CA PHE A 247 12.96 16.55 2.39
C PHE A 247 12.63 16.29 0.91
N ALA A 248 13.49 15.52 0.25
CA ALA A 248 13.32 15.17 -1.15
C ALA A 248 12.15 14.18 -1.36
N GLU A 249 11.55 14.16 -2.56
CA GLU A 249 10.40 13.30 -2.86
C GLU A 249 10.72 11.80 -2.74
N ASP A 250 11.93 11.39 -3.03
CA ASP A 250 12.40 10.00 -2.94
C ASP A 250 12.62 9.52 -1.50
N GLN A 251 12.66 10.44 -0.53
CA GLN A 251 12.67 10.14 0.90
C GLN A 251 11.26 9.90 1.46
N VAL A 252 10.19 10.32 0.75
CA VAL A 252 8.81 10.28 1.22
C VAL A 252 8.02 9.21 0.47
N HIS A 253 7.90 8.04 1.08
CA HIS A 253 7.18 6.90 0.54
C HIS A 253 5.71 6.93 0.98
N THR A 254 4.78 6.75 0.05
CA THR A 254 3.34 6.80 0.36
C THR A 254 2.59 5.57 -0.16
N GLU A 255 1.65 5.03 0.64
CA GLU A 255 0.69 4.03 0.20
C GLU A 255 -0.74 4.47 0.47
N ASN A 256 -1.58 4.46 -0.57
CA ASN A 256 -2.96 4.92 -0.54
C ASN A 256 -3.95 3.75 -0.66
N PHE A 257 -4.80 3.56 0.35
CA PHE A 257 -5.88 2.55 0.32
C PHE A 257 -7.20 3.07 -0.28
N ILE A 258 -7.33 4.38 -0.46
CA ILE A 258 -8.52 4.99 -1.06
C ILE A 258 -8.24 5.24 -2.53
N ILE A 259 -8.83 4.39 -3.35
CA ILE A 259 -8.75 4.49 -4.80
C ILE A 259 -9.88 5.40 -5.27
N ARG A 260 -9.57 6.58 -5.73
CA ARG A 260 -10.48 7.40 -6.53
C ARG A 260 -10.20 7.10 -7.99
N LYS A 261 -11.24 6.74 -8.76
CA LYS A 261 -11.09 6.62 -10.22
C LYS A 261 -10.70 8.00 -10.76
N ALA A 262 -9.67 8.02 -11.58
CA ALA A 262 -9.34 9.21 -12.37
C ALA A 262 -10.52 9.59 -13.27
N LYS A 263 -10.70 10.88 -13.54
CA LYS A 263 -11.66 11.32 -14.54
C LYS A 263 -11.18 10.80 -15.91
N ARG A 264 -12.06 10.11 -16.62
CA ARG A 264 -11.74 9.69 -17.99
C ARG A 264 -11.65 10.93 -18.89
N PRO A 265 -10.64 11.01 -19.76
CA PRO A 265 -10.58 12.08 -20.76
C PRO A 265 -11.66 11.91 -21.82
N SER A 266 -11.93 12.98 -22.58
CA SER A 266 -12.79 12.92 -23.75
C SER A 266 -12.20 11.97 -24.81
N LYS A 267 -13.05 11.16 -25.44
CA LYS A 267 -12.62 10.16 -26.43
C LYS A 267 -12.01 10.77 -27.68
N GLU A 268 -12.40 11.98 -28.03
CA GLU A 268 -12.04 12.67 -29.26
C GLU A 268 -10.56 13.05 -29.40
N ASN A 269 -9.81 12.95 -28.29
CA ASN A 269 -8.41 13.36 -28.20
C ASN A 269 -7.40 12.20 -28.34
N PHE A 270 -7.84 10.99 -28.73
CA PHE A 270 -6.96 9.82 -28.79
C PHE A 270 -7.06 9.10 -30.14
N PRO A 271 -5.93 8.69 -30.73
CA PRO A 271 -5.94 7.88 -31.93
C PRO A 271 -6.42 6.45 -31.67
N LEU A 272 -6.80 5.77 -32.72
CA LEU A 272 -6.79 4.31 -32.75
C LEU A 272 -5.31 3.88 -32.76
N ALA A 273 -4.90 3.09 -31.77
CA ALA A 273 -3.49 2.78 -31.58
C ALA A 273 -3.22 1.28 -31.56
N THR A 274 -2.10 0.87 -32.12
CA THR A 274 -1.54 -0.47 -31.98
C THR A 274 -0.50 -0.47 -30.85
N VAL A 275 -0.66 -1.37 -29.90
CA VAL A 275 0.30 -1.57 -28.81
C VAL A 275 1.08 -2.85 -29.07
N HIS A 276 2.41 -2.72 -29.14
CA HIS A 276 3.35 -3.83 -29.11
C HIS A 276 3.84 -3.99 -27.68
N LEU A 277 3.40 -5.03 -27.00
CA LEU A 277 3.73 -5.32 -25.62
C LEU A 277 4.71 -6.47 -25.54
N GLU A 278 5.84 -6.25 -24.87
CA GLU A 278 6.78 -7.30 -24.49
C GLU A 278 6.69 -7.57 -23.00
N ARG A 279 6.50 -8.84 -22.61
CA ARG A 279 6.43 -9.23 -21.23
C ARG A 279 6.97 -10.64 -21.03
N ARG A 280 7.93 -10.81 -20.11
CA ARG A 280 8.57 -12.10 -19.77
C ARG A 280 9.08 -12.87 -20.99
N GLY A 281 9.60 -12.14 -21.99
CA GLY A 281 10.10 -12.73 -23.25
C GLY A 281 9.03 -13.10 -24.27
N GLU A 282 7.75 -12.85 -23.99
CA GLU A 282 6.65 -13.02 -24.94
C GLU A 282 6.23 -11.65 -25.50
N SER A 283 5.86 -11.61 -26.79
CA SER A 283 5.39 -10.39 -27.46
C SER A 283 3.92 -10.52 -27.83
N PHE A 284 3.16 -9.43 -27.62
CA PHE A 284 1.72 -9.37 -27.86
C PHE A 284 1.38 -8.09 -28.60
N ASP A 285 0.52 -8.20 -29.62
CA ASP A 285 -0.02 -7.05 -30.35
C ASP A 285 -1.51 -6.95 -30.11
N PHE A 286 -1.99 -5.75 -29.78
CA PHE A 286 -3.42 -5.48 -29.62
C PHE A 286 -3.76 -4.02 -29.93
N THR A 287 -5.03 -3.78 -30.24
CA THR A 287 -5.54 -2.46 -30.60
C THR A 287 -6.21 -1.77 -29.42
N VAL A 288 -5.86 -0.50 -29.20
CA VAL A 288 -6.48 0.39 -28.20
C VAL A 288 -7.39 1.38 -28.91
N LYS A 289 -8.68 1.34 -28.61
CA LYS A 289 -9.67 2.26 -29.19
C LYS A 289 -9.60 3.64 -28.51
N PRO A 290 -10.02 4.72 -29.20
CA PRO A 290 -10.10 6.06 -28.60
C PRO A 290 -10.83 6.07 -27.26
N GLY A 291 -10.21 6.65 -26.23
CA GLY A 291 -10.77 6.74 -24.87
C GLY A 291 -10.73 5.45 -24.05
N GLN A 292 -10.01 4.44 -24.52
CA GLN A 292 -9.75 3.20 -23.80
C GLN A 292 -8.36 3.22 -23.19
N THR A 293 -8.19 2.68 -21.98
CA THR A 293 -6.86 2.50 -21.40
C THR A 293 -6.16 1.29 -22.02
N ILE A 294 -4.84 1.29 -21.96
CA ILE A 294 -4.02 0.16 -22.43
C ILE A 294 -4.43 -1.14 -21.70
N LEU A 295 -4.68 -1.10 -20.40
CA LEU A 295 -5.14 -2.25 -19.64
C LEU A 295 -6.51 -2.78 -20.11
N GLU A 296 -7.48 -1.87 -20.36
CA GLU A 296 -8.82 -2.27 -20.84
C GLU A 296 -8.75 -2.92 -22.22
N ALA A 297 -7.89 -2.42 -23.10
CA ALA A 297 -7.69 -3.00 -24.42
C ALA A 297 -7.03 -4.37 -24.36
N ALA A 298 -6.01 -4.53 -23.53
CA ALA A 298 -5.38 -5.82 -23.31
C ALA A 298 -6.37 -6.86 -22.77
N GLU A 299 -7.21 -6.49 -21.79
CA GLU A 299 -8.25 -7.38 -21.26
C GLU A 299 -9.28 -7.78 -22.35
N GLN A 300 -9.68 -6.86 -23.24
CA GLN A 300 -10.58 -7.18 -24.36
C GLN A 300 -9.93 -8.08 -25.40
N ALA A 301 -8.62 -7.96 -25.59
CA ALA A 301 -7.84 -8.86 -26.45
C ALA A 301 -7.55 -10.23 -25.81
N GLY A 302 -8.07 -10.48 -24.59
CA GLY A 302 -7.82 -11.72 -23.85
C GLY A 302 -6.42 -11.79 -23.21
N LEU A 303 -5.69 -10.68 -23.18
CA LEU A 303 -4.36 -10.59 -22.57
C LEU A 303 -4.50 -10.16 -21.11
N TYR A 304 -3.82 -10.87 -20.25
CA TYR A 304 -3.85 -10.58 -18.83
C TYR A 304 -2.62 -9.79 -18.40
N LEU A 305 -2.80 -8.49 -18.15
CA LEU A 305 -1.76 -7.65 -17.56
C LEU A 305 -1.92 -7.58 -16.04
N PRO A 306 -0.83 -7.45 -15.28
CA PRO A 306 -0.90 -7.28 -13.83
C PRO A 306 -1.56 -5.94 -13.50
N PHE A 307 -2.54 -5.95 -12.60
CA PHE A 307 -3.12 -4.73 -12.04
C PHE A 307 -3.74 -4.98 -10.67
N SER A 308 -3.92 -3.90 -9.90
CA SER A 308 -4.62 -3.92 -8.62
C SER A 308 -5.59 -2.74 -8.50
N CYS A 309 -5.10 -1.53 -8.36
CA CYS A 309 -5.92 -0.37 -8.01
C CYS A 309 -6.75 0.20 -9.16
N ARG A 310 -6.38 0.05 -10.42
CA ARG A 310 -6.98 0.70 -11.61
C ARG A 310 -7.07 2.23 -11.52
N ALA A 311 -6.17 2.87 -10.77
CA ALA A 311 -6.17 4.31 -10.53
C ALA A 311 -4.77 4.94 -10.60
N GLY A 312 -3.76 4.18 -11.07
CA GLY A 312 -2.40 4.66 -11.25
C GLY A 312 -1.62 4.90 -9.94
N THR A 313 -2.03 4.30 -8.81
CA THR A 313 -1.43 4.59 -7.50
C THR A 313 -0.58 3.45 -6.93
N CYS A 314 -0.81 2.19 -7.33
CA CYS A 314 -0.10 1.03 -6.75
C CYS A 314 1.08 0.54 -7.60
N ALA A 315 1.26 1.11 -8.78
CA ALA A 315 2.29 0.75 -9.76
C ALA A 315 2.37 -0.75 -10.15
N THR A 316 1.40 -1.59 -9.77
CA THR A 316 1.34 -3.01 -10.16
C THR A 316 1.25 -3.20 -11.68
N CYS A 317 0.66 -2.24 -12.39
CA CYS A 317 0.50 -2.22 -13.83
C CYS A 317 1.56 -1.35 -14.54
N ALA A 318 2.70 -1.13 -13.90
CA ALA A 318 3.78 -0.33 -14.45
C ALA A 318 4.41 -1.02 -15.66
N GLY A 319 4.75 -0.24 -16.67
CA GLY A 319 5.49 -0.65 -17.84
C GLY A 319 6.32 0.52 -18.40
N GLN A 320 7.33 0.20 -19.19
CA GLN A 320 8.19 1.16 -19.86
C GLN A 320 7.72 1.35 -21.31
N CYS A 321 7.22 2.52 -21.65
CA CYS A 321 6.95 2.92 -23.03
C CYS A 321 8.27 3.29 -23.70
N THR A 322 8.74 2.43 -24.60
CA THR A 322 10.05 2.57 -25.26
C THR A 322 9.95 3.23 -26.62
N ARG A 323 8.75 3.26 -27.23
CA ARG A 323 8.46 3.92 -28.52
C ARG A 323 7.05 4.48 -28.52
N GLY A 324 6.87 5.64 -29.13
CA GLY A 324 5.61 6.37 -29.15
C GLY A 324 5.38 7.12 -27.85
N GLU A 325 4.18 7.64 -27.66
CA GLU A 325 3.79 8.48 -26.54
C GLU A 325 2.48 8.00 -25.94
N ALA A 326 2.39 8.10 -24.63
CA ALA A 326 1.16 7.87 -23.89
C ALA A 326 0.95 8.97 -22.83
N VAL A 327 -0.28 9.19 -22.44
CA VAL A 327 -0.65 10.10 -21.37
C VAL A 327 -1.40 9.32 -20.29
N MET A 328 -1.06 9.57 -19.04
CA MET A 328 -1.76 9.01 -17.90
C MET A 328 -2.70 10.05 -17.30
N TYR A 329 -3.92 9.63 -16.98
CA TYR A 329 -4.85 10.42 -16.18
C TYR A 329 -4.99 9.77 -14.80
N THR A 330 -4.31 10.34 -13.83
CA THR A 330 -4.36 9.92 -12.42
C THR A 330 -5.35 10.78 -11.64
N GLN A 331 -5.56 10.46 -10.38
CA GLN A 331 -6.34 11.34 -9.48
C GLN A 331 -5.66 12.69 -9.21
N ASP A 332 -4.36 12.77 -9.43
CA ASP A 332 -3.51 13.95 -9.18
C ASP A 332 -3.29 14.78 -10.46
N GLY A 333 -3.81 14.32 -11.59
CA GLY A 333 -3.79 15.07 -12.84
C GLY A 333 -3.34 14.27 -14.05
N ARG A 334 -3.08 15.01 -15.15
CA ARG A 334 -2.55 14.50 -16.42
C ARG A 334 -1.02 14.44 -16.33
N ILE A 335 -0.44 13.29 -16.67
CA ILE A 335 1.01 13.05 -16.70
C ILE A 335 1.38 12.45 -18.04
N GLU A 336 2.34 13.04 -18.75
CA GLU A 336 2.84 12.53 -20.02
C GLU A 336 3.97 11.52 -19.81
N SER A 337 4.05 10.50 -20.67
CA SER A 337 5.09 9.47 -20.59
C SER A 337 6.51 10.05 -20.73
N LYS A 338 6.67 11.13 -21.48
CA LYS A 338 7.95 11.86 -21.58
C LYS A 338 8.43 12.40 -20.22
N ALA A 339 7.49 12.97 -19.42
CA ALA A 339 7.82 13.51 -18.10
C ALA A 339 8.26 12.43 -17.10
N THR A 340 7.84 11.19 -17.32
CA THR A 340 8.20 10.02 -16.49
C THR A 340 9.29 9.15 -17.12
N LYS A 341 10.04 9.68 -18.11
CA LYS A 341 11.07 8.93 -18.87
C LYS A 341 10.54 7.61 -19.44
N GLY A 342 9.30 7.62 -19.91
CA GLY A 342 8.62 6.46 -20.48
C GLY A 342 7.89 5.55 -19.48
N LEU A 343 8.02 5.75 -18.17
CA LEU A 343 7.26 4.97 -17.18
C LEU A 343 5.76 5.29 -17.32
N ILE A 344 4.95 4.24 -17.51
CA ILE A 344 3.49 4.35 -17.59
C ILE A 344 2.81 3.35 -16.66
N PHE A 345 1.57 3.66 -16.28
CA PHE A 345 0.67 2.74 -15.60
C PHE A 345 -0.48 2.36 -16.52
N SER A 346 -0.46 1.15 -17.08
CA SER A 346 -1.38 0.70 -18.13
C SER A 346 -2.86 0.90 -17.79
N CYS A 347 -3.23 0.89 -16.51
CA CYS A 347 -4.62 1.05 -16.07
C CYS A 347 -5.17 2.50 -16.20
N VAL A 348 -4.31 3.49 -16.39
CA VAL A 348 -4.66 4.91 -16.53
C VAL A 348 -3.95 5.57 -17.72
N ALA A 349 -3.20 4.79 -18.49
CA ALA A 349 -2.47 5.26 -19.67
C ALA A 349 -3.32 5.12 -20.95
N TYR A 350 -3.28 6.16 -21.76
CA TYR A 350 -3.96 6.28 -23.05
C TYR A 350 -2.90 6.59 -24.11
N PRO A 351 -2.84 5.85 -25.25
CA PRO A 351 -1.94 6.16 -26.34
C PRO A 351 -2.19 7.55 -26.91
N GLN A 352 -1.11 8.28 -27.19
CA GLN A 352 -1.13 9.53 -27.99
C GLN A 352 -0.55 9.34 -29.39
N SER A 353 0.17 8.25 -29.63
CA SER A 353 0.67 7.84 -30.95
C SER A 353 -0.11 6.65 -31.46
N GLU A 354 -0.26 6.53 -32.79
CA GLU A 354 -0.91 5.40 -33.45
C GLU A 354 -0.19 4.06 -33.23
N THR A 355 1.08 4.11 -32.88
CA THR A 355 1.88 2.92 -32.53
C THR A 355 2.70 3.21 -31.28
N ILE A 356 2.61 2.32 -30.31
CA ILE A 356 3.43 2.39 -29.08
C ILE A 356 4.03 1.03 -28.77
N ARG A 357 5.24 1.03 -28.21
CA ARG A 357 5.89 -0.18 -27.69
C ARG A 357 6.08 -0.08 -26.18
N ILE A 358 5.71 -1.13 -25.48
CA ILE A 358 5.75 -1.20 -24.02
C ILE A 358 6.46 -2.47 -23.60
N ILE A 359 7.35 -2.34 -22.60
CA ILE A 359 7.98 -3.48 -21.91
C ILE A 359 7.43 -3.53 -20.50
N MET A 360 6.96 -4.70 -20.06
CA MET A 360 6.48 -4.98 -18.70
C MET A 360 7.22 -6.19 -18.12
N GLU A 361 7.53 -6.15 -16.84
CA GLU A 361 8.14 -7.27 -16.09
C GLU A 361 7.12 -8.36 -15.73
#